data_bc491f83632f5084abe709f7a7fc5bc9
#
_entry.id   bc491f83632f5084abe709f7a7fc5bc9
#
_cell.length_a   1.000
_cell.length_b   1.000
_cell.length_c   1.000
_cell.angle_alpha   90.00
_cell.angle_beta   90.00
_cell.angle_gamma   90.00
#
_symmetry.space_group_name_H-M   'P 1'
#
loop_
_entity.id
_entity.type
_entity.pdbx_description
1 polymer ?
#
loop_
_entity_poly.entity_id
_entity_poly.type
_entity_poly.pdbx_seq_one_letter_code
_entity_poly.pdbx_strand_id
1 'polypeptide(L)'
;QYETIELEQELSKYIHQEKHENAKEVLGKIKTCLDMNSPVNQQYVQAEQVNIDYVEKTADWNECLERLRLLYQMTVKSDPEEECEFVLSTER
;
A
#
# COMPACT_ATOMS: atom_id res chain seq x y z
N GLN A 1 2.64 -8.61 -15.27
CA GLN A 1 1.33 -8.05 -14.89
C GLN A 1 0.53 -9.06 -14.14
N TYR A 2 0.39 -10.26 -14.72
CA TYR A 2 -0.30 -11.33 -14.01
C TYR A 2 0.41 -11.64 -12.70
N GLU A 3 1.73 -11.68 -12.75
CA GLU A 3 2.50 -11.99 -11.57
C GLU A 3 2.25 -10.98 -10.46
N THR A 4 2.16 -9.72 -10.85
CA THR A 4 1.93 -8.67 -9.85
C THR A 4 0.56 -8.84 -9.20
N ILE A 5 -0.46 -9.12 -10.01
CA ILE A 5 -1.81 -9.29 -9.48
C ILE A 5 -1.86 -10.46 -8.51
N GLU A 6 -1.24 -11.58 -8.86
CA GLU A 6 -1.21 -12.74 -7.98
C GLU A 6 -0.48 -12.43 -6.68
N LEU A 7 0.63 -11.71 -6.77
CA LEU A 7 1.38 -11.35 -5.59
C LEU A 7 0.57 -10.41 -4.70
N GLU A 8 -0.16 -9.48 -5.31
CA GLU A 8 -1.01 -8.58 -4.53
C GLU A 8 -2.10 -9.35 -3.80
N GLN A 9 -2.67 -10.34 -4.44
CA GLN A 9 -3.69 -11.16 -3.79
C GLN A 9 -3.10 -11.97 -2.65
N GLU A 10 -1.91 -12.52 -2.85
CA GLU A 10 -1.22 -13.24 -1.77
C GLU A 10 -0.93 -12.33 -0.60
N LEU A 11 -0.46 -11.13 -0.90
CA LEU A 11 -0.14 -10.17 0.14
C LEU A 11 -1.38 -9.86 0.98
N SER A 12 -2.49 -9.58 0.32
CA SER A 12 -3.73 -9.30 1.01
C SER A 12 -4.16 -10.47 1.88
N LYS A 13 -4.02 -11.68 1.35
CA LYS A 13 -4.39 -12.88 2.08
C LYS A 13 -3.55 -13.03 3.35
N TYR A 14 -2.23 -12.85 3.23
CA TYR A 14 -1.36 -13.00 4.39
C TYR A 14 -1.63 -11.92 5.43
N ILE A 15 -1.92 -10.70 4.98
CA ILE A 15 -2.25 -9.62 5.92
C ILE A 15 -3.53 -9.96 6.68
N HIS A 16 -4.54 -10.47 5.99
CA HIS A 16 -5.79 -10.87 6.64
C HIS A 16 -5.58 -12.01 7.61
N GLN A 17 -4.66 -12.90 7.31
CA GLN A 17 -4.34 -14.04 8.18
C GLN A 17 -3.33 -13.66 9.26
N GLU A 18 -2.90 -12.40 9.29
CA GLU A 18 -1.92 -11.89 10.25
C GLU A 18 -0.60 -12.64 10.18
N LYS A 19 -0.24 -13.08 8.98
CA LYS A 19 1.05 -13.74 8.73
C LYS A 19 2.03 -12.70 8.21
N HIS A 20 2.54 -11.88 9.12
CA HIS A 20 3.33 -10.73 8.70
C HIS A 20 4.65 -11.13 8.03
N GLU A 21 5.25 -12.23 8.44
CA GLU A 21 6.51 -12.63 7.81
C GLU A 21 6.30 -13.03 6.36
N ASN A 22 5.23 -13.79 6.10
CA ASN A 22 4.88 -14.14 4.73
C ASN A 22 4.54 -12.90 3.93
N ALA A 23 3.82 -11.97 4.54
CA ALA A 23 3.46 -10.74 3.87
C ALA A 23 4.70 -9.93 3.49
N LYS A 24 5.69 -9.86 4.39
CA LYS A 24 6.92 -9.15 4.09
C LYS A 24 7.65 -9.76 2.89
N GLU A 25 7.67 -11.08 2.83
CA GLU A 25 8.33 -11.77 1.74
C GLU A 25 7.64 -11.46 0.42
N VAL A 26 6.31 -11.53 0.42
CA VAL A 26 5.56 -11.24 -0.81
C VAL A 26 5.75 -9.79 -1.22
N LEU A 27 5.74 -8.87 -0.27
CA LEU A 27 5.95 -7.47 -0.60
C LEU A 27 7.32 -7.24 -1.24
N GLY A 28 8.34 -7.97 -0.75
CA GLY A 28 9.65 -7.90 -1.37
C GLY A 28 9.63 -8.34 -2.82
N LYS A 29 8.88 -9.39 -3.12
CA LYS A 29 8.74 -9.85 -4.50
C LYS A 29 8.01 -8.80 -5.35
N ILE A 30 6.99 -8.18 -4.79
CA ILE A 30 6.24 -7.15 -5.50
C ILE A 30 7.18 -5.99 -5.87
N LYS A 31 8.06 -5.61 -4.95
CA LYS A 31 8.99 -4.52 -5.20
C LYS A 31 9.88 -4.79 -6.41
N THR A 32 10.24 -6.05 -6.63
CA THR A 32 11.08 -6.39 -7.77
C THR A 32 10.31 -6.39 -9.07
N CYS A 33 8.99 -6.48 -9.02
CA CYS A 33 8.15 -6.50 -10.21
C CYS A 33 7.66 -5.12 -10.62
N LEU A 34 7.60 -4.19 -9.68
CA LEU A 34 7.08 -2.85 -9.93
C LEU A 34 8.19 -1.87 -10.27
N ASP A 35 7.85 -0.89 -11.09
CA ASP A 35 8.75 0.23 -11.36
C ASP A 35 8.74 1.16 -10.17
N MET A 36 9.76 1.06 -9.33
CA MET A 36 9.83 1.83 -8.10
C MET A 36 10.18 3.30 -8.33
N ASN A 37 10.41 3.69 -9.58
CA ASN A 37 10.52 5.10 -9.90
C ASN A 37 9.17 5.77 -10.01
N SER A 38 8.10 4.99 -10.10
CA SER A 38 6.75 5.52 -10.19
C SER A 38 6.25 5.92 -8.80
N PRO A 39 5.80 7.17 -8.63
CA PRO A 39 5.25 7.58 -7.33
C PRO A 39 4.05 6.75 -6.89
N VAL A 40 3.23 6.32 -7.84
CA VAL A 40 2.07 5.50 -7.52
C VAL A 40 2.52 4.16 -6.94
N ASN A 41 3.52 3.55 -7.56
CA ASN A 41 4.03 2.27 -7.07
C ASN A 41 4.70 2.43 -5.71
N GLN A 42 5.45 3.52 -5.53
CA GLN A 42 6.07 3.78 -4.23
C GLN A 42 5.01 3.93 -3.15
N GLN A 43 3.94 4.63 -3.45
CA GLN A 43 2.86 4.83 -2.49
C GLN A 43 2.20 3.49 -2.16
N TYR A 44 1.97 2.66 -3.16
CA TYR A 44 1.35 1.36 -2.92
C TYR A 44 2.21 0.53 -1.97
N VAL A 45 3.50 0.45 -2.24
CA VAL A 45 4.40 -0.36 -1.42
C VAL A 45 4.44 0.16 0.01
N GLN A 46 4.51 1.48 0.16
CA GLN A 46 4.58 2.04 1.50
C GLN A 46 3.29 1.84 2.28
N ALA A 47 2.14 1.91 1.59
CA ALA A 47 0.87 1.66 2.24
C ALA A 47 0.76 0.22 2.72
N GLU A 48 1.23 -0.73 1.91
CA GLU A 48 1.21 -2.12 2.31
C GLU A 48 2.18 -2.37 3.46
N GLN A 49 3.30 -1.65 3.48
CA GLN A 49 4.23 -1.77 4.60
C GLN A 49 3.56 -1.32 5.90
N VAL A 50 2.76 -0.27 5.84
CA VAL A 50 2.01 0.18 7.01
C VAL A 50 1.07 -0.92 7.49
N ASN A 51 0.38 -1.58 6.57
CA ASN A 51 -0.51 -2.67 6.93
C ASN A 51 0.25 -3.80 7.60
N ILE A 52 1.43 -4.13 7.09
CA ILE A 52 2.25 -5.17 7.68
C ILE A 52 2.70 -4.77 9.09
N ASP A 53 3.10 -3.52 9.25
CA ASP A 53 3.53 -3.04 10.56
C ASP A 53 2.40 -3.13 11.57
N TYR A 54 1.18 -2.84 11.15
CA TYR A 54 0.04 -2.94 12.04
C TYR A 54 -0.19 -4.38 12.46
N VAL A 55 -0.12 -5.31 11.52
CA VAL A 55 -0.33 -6.72 11.80
C VAL A 55 0.79 -7.26 12.69
N GLU A 56 2.00 -6.81 12.45
CA GLU A 56 3.16 -7.21 13.26
C GLU A 56 3.15 -6.53 14.63
N LYS A 57 2.29 -5.51 14.79
CA LYS A 57 2.17 -4.77 16.05
C LYS A 57 3.40 -3.95 16.38
N THR A 58 4.12 -3.52 15.34
CA THR A 58 5.22 -2.58 15.50
C THR A 58 4.73 -1.14 15.45
N ALA A 59 3.49 -0.92 15.05
CA ALA A 59 2.87 0.40 15.02
C ALA A 59 1.42 0.26 15.46
N ASP A 60 0.91 1.24 16.22
CA ASP A 60 -0.47 1.17 16.65
C ASP A 60 -1.39 1.78 15.58
N TRP A 61 -2.69 1.70 15.83
CA TRP A 61 -3.69 2.14 14.88
C TRP A 61 -3.53 3.63 14.53
N ASN A 62 -3.30 4.46 15.54
CA ASN A 62 -3.18 5.90 15.31
C ASN A 62 -1.95 6.21 14.47
N GLU A 63 -0.84 5.54 14.75
CA GLU A 63 0.38 5.74 14.00
C GLU A 63 0.19 5.31 12.55
N CYS A 64 -0.49 4.19 12.33
CA CYS A 64 -0.75 3.71 10.97
C CYS A 64 -1.62 4.69 10.20
N LEU A 65 -2.66 5.21 10.85
CA LEU A 65 -3.52 6.20 10.20
C LEU A 65 -2.73 7.44 9.82
N GLU A 66 -1.86 7.89 10.69
CA GLU A 66 -1.06 9.08 10.40
C GLU A 66 -0.13 8.84 9.22
N ARG A 67 0.52 7.68 9.19
CA ARG A 67 1.42 7.35 8.09
C ARG A 67 0.66 7.27 6.77
N LEU A 68 -0.52 6.66 6.77
CA LEU A 68 -1.33 6.57 5.56
C LEU A 68 -1.78 7.95 5.09
N ARG A 69 -2.12 8.81 6.04
CA ARG A 69 -2.53 10.16 5.67
C ARG A 69 -1.39 10.92 5.02
N LEU A 70 -0.18 10.78 5.54
CA LEU A 70 0.97 11.44 4.95
C LEU A 70 1.25 10.92 3.55
N LEU A 71 1.12 9.62 3.36
CA LEU A 71 1.29 9.04 2.03
C LEU A 71 0.25 9.59 1.06
N TYR A 72 -0.98 9.73 1.52
CA TYR A 72 -2.05 10.25 0.71
C TYR A 72 -1.73 11.68 0.27
N GLN A 73 -1.22 12.49 1.20
CA GLN A 73 -0.89 13.88 0.89
C GLN A 73 0.22 13.98 -0.14
N MET A 74 1.11 13.00 -0.18
CA MET A 74 2.21 13.04 -1.13
C MET A 74 1.72 12.94 -2.58
N THR A 75 0.67 12.18 -2.81
CA THR A 75 0.14 12.01 -4.16
C THR A 75 -0.84 13.08 -4.55
N VAL A 76 -1.34 13.83 -3.57
CA VAL A 76 -2.42 14.77 -3.75
C VAL A 76 -1.92 16.17 -4.06
N LYS A 77 -0.63 16.34 -4.03
CA LYS A 77 -0.04 17.65 -4.04
C LYS A 77 -0.27 18.48 -5.27
N SER A 78 -0.40 17.84 -6.42
CA SER A 78 -0.27 18.56 -7.66
C SER A 78 -1.59 19.09 -8.19
N ASP A 79 -2.71 18.42 -7.92
CA ASP A 79 -3.97 18.83 -8.51
C ASP A 79 -5.15 18.38 -7.66
N PRO A 80 -5.70 19.28 -6.85
CA PRO A 80 -6.85 18.94 -6.01
C PRO A 80 -8.07 18.46 -6.79
N GLU A 81 -8.25 18.96 -7.99
CA GLU A 81 -9.38 18.54 -8.80
C GLU A 81 -9.25 17.10 -9.27
N GLU A 82 -8.04 16.75 -9.71
CA GLU A 82 -7.79 15.36 -10.10
C GLU A 82 -8.01 14.43 -8.94
N GLU A 83 -7.59 14.86 -7.78
CA GLU A 83 -7.75 14.03 -6.61
C GLU A 83 -9.22 13.79 -6.29
N CYS A 84 -10.02 14.84 -6.37
CA CYS A 84 -11.44 14.68 -6.13
C CYS A 84 -12.07 13.71 -7.11
N GLU A 85 -11.67 13.79 -8.36
CA GLU A 85 -12.17 12.87 -9.37
C GLU A 85 -11.75 11.44 -9.07
N PHE A 86 -10.50 11.27 -8.65
CA PHE A 86 -10.00 9.94 -8.33
C PHE A 86 -10.78 9.33 -7.16
N VAL A 87 -11.00 10.12 -6.13
CA VAL A 87 -11.74 9.63 -4.96
C VAL A 87 -13.16 9.23 -5.36
N LEU A 88 -13.81 10.06 -6.15
CA LEU A 88 -15.16 9.73 -6.61
C LEU A 88 -15.17 8.46 -7.44
N SER A 89 -14.17 8.30 -8.30
CA SER A 89 -14.07 7.09 -9.11
C SER A 89 -13.92 5.86 -8.22
N THR A 90 -13.12 5.97 -7.19
CA THR A 90 -12.82 4.86 -6.31
C THR A 90 -14.04 4.43 -5.53
N GLU A 91 -14.88 5.37 -5.17
CA GLU A 91 -16.05 5.07 -4.37
C GLU A 91 -17.16 4.39 -5.15
N ARG A 92 -17.08 4.42 -6.44
CA ARG A 92 -18.08 3.77 -7.27
C ARG A 92 -17.77 2.32 -7.42
#